data_d8648d9ad1c4665e868476c5c2d63267
#
_entry.id   d8648d9ad1c4665e868476c5c2d63267
#
_cell.length_a   1.000
_cell.length_b   1.000
_cell.length_c   1.000
_cell.angle_alpha   90.00
_cell.angle_beta   90.00
_cell.angle_gamma   90.00
#
_symmetry.space_group_name_H-M   'P 1'
#
loop_
_entity.id
_entity.type
_entity.pdbx_description
1 polymer ?
#
loop_
_entity_poly.entity_id
_entity_poly.type
_entity_poly.pdbx_seq_one_letter_code
_entity_poly.pdbx_strand_id
1 'polypeptide(L)'
;MFPSFRFSAALLALAAIAPLHAFAAEPAPGPFYAGASSGFRASTGLDCTTGQSNCDKSSKRNGKAYVGYSFDALPFQGGVAVPSIELVGYMGGEVKSGFDTDAGKRAGRGKFTGLGMQGVLGYKLDAFTLSGRAGAAYTRGKVDYLDGGSDRKDKIGLTYGIGAAYALNNNWSLHLDWDRVPVKYNSKQTTKVDMFSLGASYHF
;
A
#
# COMPACT_ATOMS: atom_id res chain seq x y z
N MET A 1 -16.81 15.66 -31.62
CA MET A 1 -15.39 16.02 -31.54
C MET A 1 -15.15 16.53 -30.12
N PHE A 2 -14.84 15.63 -29.17
CA PHE A 2 -14.63 15.98 -27.76
C PHE A 2 -13.15 15.81 -27.43
N PRO A 3 -12.51 16.79 -26.75
CA PRO A 3 -11.10 16.69 -26.42
C PRO A 3 -10.85 15.68 -25.31
N SER A 4 -9.92 14.78 -25.55
CA SER A 4 -9.40 13.80 -24.60
C SER A 4 -8.59 14.53 -23.53
N PHE A 5 -9.15 14.67 -22.33
CA PHE A 5 -8.38 15.06 -21.14
C PHE A 5 -7.41 13.93 -20.76
N ARG A 6 -6.15 14.12 -21.10
CA ARG A 6 -5.04 13.32 -20.59
C ARG A 6 -4.75 13.80 -19.16
N PHE A 7 -5.25 13.06 -18.17
CA PHE A 7 -4.75 13.20 -16.80
C PHE A 7 -3.31 12.65 -16.78
N SER A 8 -2.35 13.53 -16.93
CA SER A 8 -0.97 13.27 -16.51
C SER A 8 -0.99 13.09 -15.01
N ALA A 9 -0.68 11.87 -14.55
CA ALA A 9 -0.41 11.59 -13.16
C ALA A 9 0.88 12.34 -12.78
N ALA A 10 0.74 13.58 -12.35
CA ALA A 10 1.79 14.29 -11.66
C ALA A 10 2.02 13.56 -10.35
N LEU A 11 3.10 12.80 -10.27
CA LEU A 11 3.70 12.34 -9.05
C LEU A 11 4.11 13.61 -8.30
N LEU A 12 3.30 14.04 -7.34
CA LEU A 12 3.70 15.05 -6.37
C LEU A 12 4.77 14.39 -5.50
N ALA A 13 6.04 14.49 -5.94
CA ALA A 13 7.17 14.39 -5.07
C ALA A 13 7.07 15.58 -4.11
N LEU A 14 6.47 15.39 -2.93
CA LEU A 14 6.65 16.28 -1.81
C LEU A 14 8.13 16.15 -1.41
N ALA A 15 8.99 16.90 -2.10
CA ALA A 15 10.31 17.19 -1.63
C ALA A 15 10.11 18.03 -0.36
N ALA A 16 10.19 17.38 0.81
CA ALA A 16 10.32 18.07 2.07
C ALA A 16 11.64 18.85 2.00
N ILE A 17 11.57 20.14 1.71
CA ILE A 17 12.65 21.09 1.89
C ILE A 17 12.80 21.21 3.40
N ALA A 18 13.62 20.36 3.99
CA ALA A 18 14.05 20.52 5.36
C ALA A 18 15.04 21.69 5.40
N PRO A 19 14.77 22.78 6.14
CA PRO A 19 15.78 23.79 6.37
C PRO A 19 16.90 23.15 7.20
N LEU A 20 18.13 23.26 6.72
CA LEU A 20 19.31 22.96 7.54
C LEU A 20 19.33 23.96 8.71
N HIS A 21 18.90 23.52 9.87
CA HIS A 21 19.00 24.30 11.09
C HIS A 21 20.02 23.65 12.02
N ALA A 22 20.86 24.53 12.59
CA ALA A 22 21.97 24.28 13.49
C ALA A 22 21.65 23.29 14.62
N PHE A 23 22.68 22.59 15.05
CA PHE A 23 22.76 21.68 16.20
C PHE A 23 22.26 22.33 17.52
N ALA A 24 20.97 22.45 17.68
CA ALA A 24 20.28 22.50 18.95
C ALA A 24 19.73 21.10 19.22
N ALA A 25 19.73 20.66 20.49
CA ALA A 25 19.14 19.35 20.84
C ALA A 25 17.82 19.16 20.13
N GLU A 26 17.76 18.20 19.20
CA GLU A 26 16.57 17.96 18.40
C GLU A 26 15.41 17.63 19.34
N PRO A 27 14.31 18.38 19.32
CA PRO A 27 13.14 18.03 20.12
C PRO A 27 12.69 16.62 19.75
N ALA A 28 12.22 15.86 20.73
CA ALA A 28 11.66 14.55 20.48
C ALA A 28 10.58 14.67 19.39
N PRO A 29 10.54 13.74 18.41
CA PRO A 29 9.55 13.82 17.34
C PRO A 29 8.15 13.78 17.91
N GLY A 30 7.27 14.60 17.35
CA GLY A 30 5.86 14.65 17.72
C GLY A 30 5.10 13.37 17.33
N PRO A 31 3.82 13.30 17.68
CA PRO A 31 3.02 12.09 17.46
C PRO A 31 2.62 11.88 16.00
N PHE A 32 2.76 12.87 15.15
CA PHE A 32 2.38 12.78 13.72
C PHE A 32 3.53 12.26 12.87
N TYR A 33 3.19 11.41 11.91
CA TYR A 33 4.14 10.94 10.91
C TYR A 33 3.48 10.76 9.54
N ALA A 34 4.29 10.81 8.51
CA ALA A 34 3.89 10.52 7.14
C ALA A 34 4.93 9.63 6.47
N GLY A 35 4.50 8.79 5.56
CA GLY A 35 5.40 7.89 4.86
C GLY A 35 4.89 7.48 3.49
N ALA A 36 5.82 6.97 2.70
CA ALA A 36 5.53 6.39 1.40
C ALA A 36 6.42 5.19 1.14
N SER A 37 5.87 4.19 0.44
CA SER A 37 6.58 2.98 0.08
C SER A 37 6.37 2.65 -1.39
N SER A 38 7.43 2.21 -2.05
CA SER A 38 7.39 1.63 -3.39
C SER A 38 7.41 0.12 -3.27
N GLY A 39 6.43 -0.54 -3.89
CA GLY A 39 6.35 -1.99 -3.89
C GLY A 39 7.23 -2.58 -4.97
N PHE A 40 7.98 -3.59 -4.61
CA PHE A 40 8.81 -4.37 -5.53
C PHE A 40 8.09 -5.65 -5.98
N ARG A 41 7.03 -6.05 -5.30
CA ARG A 41 6.18 -7.18 -5.67
C ARG A 41 4.76 -7.00 -5.13
N ALA A 42 3.78 -7.11 -6.03
CA ALA A 42 2.39 -7.35 -5.67
C ALA A 42 1.92 -8.61 -6.39
N SER A 43 1.41 -9.58 -5.67
CA SER A 43 0.92 -10.83 -6.24
C SER A 43 -0.57 -11.00 -5.96
N THR A 44 -1.27 -11.59 -6.92
CA THR A 44 -2.70 -11.92 -6.81
C THR A 44 -2.87 -13.43 -6.85
N GLY A 45 -3.89 -13.94 -6.16
CA GLY A 45 -4.29 -15.36 -6.24
C GLY A 45 -5.05 -15.72 -7.52
N LEU A 46 -4.93 -14.92 -8.59
CA LEU A 46 -5.63 -15.16 -9.86
C LEU A 46 -4.90 -16.22 -10.69
N ASP A 47 -5.65 -17.01 -11.45
CA ASP A 47 -5.10 -18.01 -12.35
C ASP A 47 -5.08 -17.53 -13.79
N CYS A 48 -4.11 -18.03 -14.56
CA CYS A 48 -4.02 -17.75 -16.00
C CYS A 48 -5.10 -18.48 -16.76
N THR A 49 -5.49 -17.92 -17.91
CA THR A 49 -6.37 -18.61 -18.85
C THR A 49 -5.54 -19.63 -19.65
N THR A 50 -6.10 -20.79 -19.96
CA THR A 50 -5.46 -21.80 -20.82
C THR A 50 -5.05 -21.16 -22.15
N GLY A 51 -3.77 -21.29 -22.55
CA GLY A 51 -3.26 -20.69 -23.78
C GLY A 51 -2.84 -19.22 -23.69
N GLN A 52 -2.89 -18.59 -22.50
CA GLN A 52 -2.44 -17.21 -22.30
C GLN A 52 -0.90 -17.12 -22.31
N SER A 53 -0.31 -16.59 -23.39
CA SER A 53 1.16 -16.51 -23.57
C SER A 53 1.86 -15.47 -22.70
N ASN A 54 1.13 -14.48 -22.15
CA ASN A 54 1.69 -13.37 -21.36
C ASN A 54 0.97 -13.21 -20.02
N CYS A 55 0.93 -14.27 -19.21
CA CYS A 55 0.36 -14.21 -17.88
C CYS A 55 1.43 -13.79 -16.86
N ASP A 56 1.19 -12.67 -16.17
CA ASP A 56 2.01 -12.22 -15.04
C ASP A 56 1.09 -11.89 -13.87
N LYS A 57 1.06 -12.80 -12.90
CA LYS A 57 0.25 -12.70 -11.68
C LYS A 57 0.82 -11.69 -10.68
N SER A 58 1.97 -11.10 -10.99
CA SER A 58 2.65 -10.14 -10.13
C SER A 58 2.86 -8.81 -10.83
N SER A 59 2.85 -7.74 -10.04
CA SER A 59 3.22 -6.41 -10.50
C SER A 59 4.39 -5.89 -9.69
N LYS A 60 5.36 -5.27 -10.36
CA LYS A 60 6.48 -4.56 -9.73
C LYS A 60 6.17 -3.08 -9.48
N ARG A 61 5.03 -2.58 -9.97
CA ARG A 61 4.63 -1.18 -9.83
C ARG A 61 3.45 -1.10 -8.88
N ASN A 62 3.72 -1.12 -7.59
CA ASN A 62 2.73 -0.88 -6.55
C ASN A 62 3.32 0.06 -5.52
N GLY A 63 2.50 0.61 -4.65
CA GLY A 63 2.96 1.49 -3.60
C GLY A 63 1.85 1.87 -2.65
N LYS A 64 2.25 2.48 -1.56
CA LYS A 64 1.34 3.10 -0.60
C LYS A 64 1.93 4.41 -0.10
N ALA A 65 1.04 5.31 0.29
CA ALA A 65 1.39 6.49 1.07
C ALA A 65 0.44 6.56 2.28
N TYR A 66 0.93 7.05 3.40
CA TYR A 66 0.14 7.10 4.63
C TYR A 66 0.51 8.29 5.47
N VAL A 67 -0.45 8.70 6.29
CA VAL A 67 -0.27 9.63 7.41
C VAL A 67 -0.79 8.95 8.66
N GLY A 68 -0.11 9.16 9.78
CA GLY A 68 -0.45 8.50 11.02
C GLY A 68 -0.28 9.38 12.24
N TYR A 69 -0.89 8.92 13.31
CA TYR A 69 -0.77 9.47 14.65
C TYR A 69 -0.38 8.34 15.62
N SER A 70 0.73 8.51 16.31
CA SER A 70 1.20 7.59 17.34
C SER A 70 0.68 8.05 18.70
N PHE A 71 0.12 7.12 19.45
CA PHE A 71 -0.26 7.33 20.84
C PHE A 71 0.95 7.16 21.76
N ASP A 72 0.74 7.42 23.04
CA ASP A 72 1.79 7.28 24.05
C ASP A 72 2.36 5.86 24.06
N ALA A 73 3.65 5.82 24.18
CA ALA A 73 4.41 4.58 24.19
C ALA A 73 4.25 3.86 25.52
N LEU A 74 4.00 2.56 25.47
CA LEU A 74 3.79 1.69 26.63
C LEU A 74 5.02 0.79 26.83
N PRO A 75 5.70 0.85 27.98
CA PRO A 75 6.78 -0.10 28.29
C PRO A 75 6.28 -1.54 28.25
N PHE A 76 6.99 -2.41 27.53
CA PHE A 76 6.60 -3.81 27.40
C PHE A 76 7.82 -4.71 27.18
N GLN A 77 8.09 -5.64 28.11
CA GLN A 77 9.09 -6.71 28.02
C GLN A 77 10.45 -6.28 27.43
N GLY A 78 11.07 -5.23 27.97
CA GLY A 78 12.40 -4.77 27.54
C GLY A 78 12.42 -3.90 26.27
N GLY A 79 11.25 -3.65 25.68
CA GLY A 79 11.05 -2.72 24.59
C GLY A 79 9.88 -1.78 24.85
N VAL A 80 9.36 -1.17 23.82
CA VAL A 80 8.26 -0.21 23.90
C VAL A 80 7.20 -0.54 22.85
N ALA A 81 5.96 -0.72 23.29
CA ALA A 81 4.81 -0.86 22.41
C ALA A 81 4.26 0.53 22.05
N VAL A 82 4.10 0.82 20.77
CA VAL A 82 3.61 2.10 20.25
C VAL A 82 2.35 1.84 19.42
N PRO A 83 1.16 2.05 20.00
CA PRO A 83 -0.07 2.03 19.23
C PRO A 83 -0.16 3.27 18.32
N SER A 84 -0.72 3.10 17.13
CA SER A 84 -0.90 4.18 16.16
C SER A 84 -2.15 3.96 15.33
N ILE A 85 -2.65 5.02 14.72
CA ILE A 85 -3.70 4.96 13.70
C ILE A 85 -3.18 5.58 12.41
N GLU A 86 -3.50 4.96 11.27
CA GLU A 86 -3.06 5.41 9.96
C GLU A 86 -4.23 5.56 8.99
N LEU A 87 -4.17 6.62 8.19
CA LEU A 87 -4.90 6.74 6.94
C LEU A 87 -3.93 6.39 5.80
N VAL A 88 -4.28 5.41 4.98
CA VAL A 88 -3.39 4.85 3.97
C VAL A 88 -4.05 4.82 2.59
N GLY A 89 -3.33 5.33 1.59
CA GLY A 89 -3.67 5.21 0.17
C GLY A 89 -2.86 4.09 -0.47
N TYR A 90 -3.53 3.18 -1.18
CA TYR A 90 -2.92 2.07 -1.90
C TYR A 90 -2.99 2.28 -3.41
N MET A 91 -1.93 1.94 -4.12
CA MET A 91 -1.86 1.87 -5.57
C MET A 91 -1.29 0.52 -5.98
N GLY A 92 -2.10 -0.30 -6.65
CA GLY A 92 -1.68 -1.56 -7.24
C GLY A 92 -1.38 -1.39 -8.72
N GLY A 93 -0.22 -1.84 -9.14
CA GLY A 93 0.17 -1.84 -10.54
C GLY A 93 -0.58 -2.88 -11.37
N GLU A 94 -0.27 -2.91 -12.64
CA GLU A 94 -0.91 -3.79 -13.61
C GLU A 94 -0.51 -5.26 -13.38
N VAL A 95 -1.51 -6.14 -13.27
CA VAL A 95 -1.37 -7.60 -13.31
C VAL A 95 -2.06 -8.12 -14.56
N LYS A 96 -1.44 -9.09 -15.25
CA LYS A 96 -1.98 -9.74 -16.44
C LYS A 96 -2.41 -11.15 -16.07
N SER A 97 -3.72 -11.40 -16.03
CA SER A 97 -4.27 -12.66 -15.54
C SER A 97 -5.58 -13.04 -16.23
N GLY A 98 -6.11 -14.22 -15.91
CA GLY A 98 -7.47 -14.60 -16.26
C GLY A 98 -8.47 -14.09 -15.22
N PHE A 99 -9.55 -13.49 -15.70
CA PHE A 99 -10.64 -12.98 -14.86
C PHE A 99 -11.91 -13.75 -15.18
N ASP A 100 -12.58 -14.27 -14.14
CA ASP A 100 -13.81 -15.02 -14.29
C ASP A 100 -14.96 -14.07 -14.66
N THR A 101 -15.67 -14.36 -15.77
CA THR A 101 -16.83 -13.60 -16.26
C THR A 101 -18.02 -14.50 -16.47
N ASP A 102 -19.17 -13.94 -16.84
CA ASP A 102 -20.37 -14.75 -17.17
C ASP A 102 -20.16 -15.61 -18.42
N ALA A 103 -19.29 -15.18 -19.33
CA ALA A 103 -18.91 -15.90 -20.53
C ALA A 103 -17.70 -16.84 -20.35
N GLY A 104 -17.25 -17.08 -19.10
CA GLY A 104 -16.07 -17.88 -18.81
C GLY A 104 -14.85 -17.02 -18.41
N LYS A 105 -13.68 -17.63 -18.39
CA LYS A 105 -12.44 -16.97 -17.99
C LYS A 105 -11.85 -16.17 -19.18
N ARG A 106 -11.68 -14.87 -19.00
CA ARG A 106 -11.14 -13.94 -20.02
C ARG A 106 -9.81 -13.37 -19.59
N ALA A 107 -8.86 -13.29 -20.51
CA ALA A 107 -7.57 -12.66 -20.28
C ALA A 107 -7.72 -11.14 -20.20
N GLY A 108 -7.06 -10.51 -19.21
CA GLY A 108 -7.17 -9.07 -18.99
C GLY A 108 -6.02 -8.48 -18.19
N ARG A 109 -6.07 -7.17 -18.03
CA ARG A 109 -5.13 -6.38 -17.23
C ARG A 109 -5.87 -5.75 -16.07
N GLY A 110 -5.55 -6.17 -14.84
CA GLY A 110 -6.13 -5.64 -13.62
C GLY A 110 -5.25 -4.57 -12.99
N LYS A 111 -5.88 -3.49 -12.49
CA LYS A 111 -5.25 -2.45 -11.66
C LYS A 111 -6.18 -2.14 -10.50
N PHE A 112 -5.64 -1.63 -9.40
CA PHE A 112 -6.48 -1.14 -8.32
C PHE A 112 -5.90 0.10 -7.64
N THR A 113 -6.80 0.84 -7.01
CA THR A 113 -6.47 1.90 -6.06
C THR A 113 -7.33 1.72 -4.82
N GLY A 114 -6.88 2.24 -3.69
CA GLY A 114 -7.66 2.12 -2.45
C GLY A 114 -7.31 3.19 -1.45
N LEU A 115 -8.24 3.40 -0.52
CA LEU A 115 -8.06 4.24 0.66
C LEU A 115 -8.50 3.42 1.87
N GLY A 116 -7.67 3.41 2.92
CA GLY A 116 -7.95 2.63 4.13
C GLY A 116 -7.63 3.39 5.39
N MET A 117 -8.20 2.91 6.47
CA MET A 117 -7.85 3.31 7.83
C MET A 117 -7.49 2.06 8.62
N GLN A 118 -6.39 2.10 9.35
CA GLN A 118 -5.86 0.96 10.08
C GLN A 118 -5.27 1.34 11.42
N GLY A 119 -5.41 0.45 12.39
CA GLY A 119 -4.64 0.46 13.61
C GLY A 119 -3.29 -0.21 13.37
N VAL A 120 -2.25 0.32 13.97
CA VAL A 120 -0.88 -0.22 13.93
C VAL A 120 -0.41 -0.40 15.37
N LEU A 121 0.19 -1.54 15.64
CA LEU A 121 0.90 -1.79 16.89
C LEU A 121 2.37 -2.03 16.54
N GLY A 122 3.22 -1.08 16.87
CA GLY A 122 4.67 -1.17 16.75
C GLY A 122 5.28 -1.68 18.06
N TYR A 123 6.26 -2.59 17.96
CA TYR A 123 7.10 -2.97 19.08
C TYR A 123 8.53 -2.54 18.78
N LYS A 124 9.00 -1.54 19.50
CA LYS A 124 10.30 -0.89 19.31
C LYS A 124 11.34 -1.49 20.26
N LEU A 125 12.45 -1.91 19.66
CA LEU A 125 13.67 -2.38 20.32
C LEU A 125 14.84 -1.55 19.77
N ASP A 126 15.35 -0.61 20.55
CA ASP A 126 16.38 0.32 20.10
C ASP A 126 16.01 1.03 18.78
N ALA A 127 16.80 0.81 17.73
CA ALA A 127 16.57 1.38 16.40
C ALA A 127 15.58 0.54 15.55
N PHE A 128 15.23 -0.67 15.97
CA PHE A 128 14.32 -1.55 15.21
C PHE A 128 12.90 -1.48 15.76
N THR A 129 11.93 -1.52 14.85
CA THR A 129 10.52 -1.63 15.19
C THR A 129 9.88 -2.74 14.35
N LEU A 130 9.24 -3.70 15.01
CA LEU A 130 8.35 -4.65 14.36
C LEU A 130 6.92 -4.14 14.50
N SER A 131 6.11 -4.24 13.46
CA SER A 131 4.75 -3.76 13.50
C SER A 131 3.76 -4.76 12.94
N GLY A 132 2.59 -4.85 13.58
CA GLY A 132 1.39 -5.46 13.05
C GLY A 132 0.36 -4.37 12.75
N ARG A 133 -0.40 -4.54 11.67
CA ARG A 133 -1.44 -3.58 11.27
C ARG A 133 -2.70 -4.31 10.83
N ALA A 134 -3.85 -3.72 11.15
CA ALA A 134 -5.14 -4.22 10.71
C ALA A 134 -6.15 -3.07 10.61
N GLY A 135 -7.05 -3.16 9.62
CA GLY A 135 -8.03 -2.13 9.40
C GLY A 135 -8.99 -2.45 8.27
N ALA A 136 -9.64 -1.44 7.74
CA ALA A 136 -10.53 -1.56 6.60
C ALA A 136 -10.05 -0.68 5.45
N ALA A 137 -10.20 -1.17 4.22
CA ALA A 137 -9.90 -0.41 3.03
C ALA A 137 -11.07 -0.45 2.04
N TYR A 138 -11.37 0.70 1.46
CA TYR A 138 -12.18 0.85 0.27
C TYR A 138 -11.24 0.74 -0.93
N THR A 139 -11.46 -0.24 -1.79
CA THR A 139 -10.64 -0.48 -2.98
C THR A 139 -11.50 -0.44 -4.22
N ARG A 140 -10.93 0.11 -5.28
CA ARG A 140 -11.52 0.14 -6.61
C ARG A 140 -10.62 -0.64 -7.55
N GLY A 141 -11.11 -1.80 -7.99
CA GLY A 141 -10.48 -2.61 -9.02
C GLY A 141 -11.00 -2.23 -10.41
N LYS A 142 -10.10 -2.20 -11.39
CA LYS A 142 -10.41 -2.07 -12.81
C LYS A 142 -9.74 -3.20 -13.56
N VAL A 143 -10.48 -3.83 -14.47
CA VAL A 143 -9.93 -4.78 -15.44
C VAL A 143 -10.26 -4.33 -16.84
N ASP A 144 -9.25 -4.35 -17.72
CA ASP A 144 -9.37 -4.13 -19.15
C ASP A 144 -9.13 -5.48 -19.84
N TYR A 145 -10.12 -6.04 -20.53
CA TYR A 145 -10.02 -7.33 -21.21
C TYR A 145 -9.28 -7.21 -22.55
N LEU A 146 -8.50 -8.22 -22.91
CA LEU A 146 -7.71 -8.21 -24.14
C LEU A 146 -8.55 -8.34 -25.42
N ASP A 147 -9.72 -8.95 -25.30
CA ASP A 147 -10.74 -9.13 -26.37
C ASP A 147 -11.76 -7.99 -26.43
N GLY A 148 -11.53 -6.92 -25.66
CA GLY A 148 -12.36 -5.72 -25.60
C GLY A 148 -13.27 -5.67 -24.38
N GLY A 149 -13.64 -4.44 -24.01
CA GLY A 149 -14.45 -4.16 -22.82
C GLY A 149 -13.63 -3.98 -21.55
N SER A 150 -14.25 -3.41 -20.54
CA SER A 150 -13.64 -3.22 -19.22
C SER A 150 -14.69 -3.30 -18.13
N ASP A 151 -14.27 -3.78 -16.96
CA ASP A 151 -15.07 -3.77 -15.73
C ASP A 151 -14.39 -2.94 -14.65
N ARG A 152 -15.23 -2.33 -13.80
CA ARG A 152 -14.78 -1.63 -12.59
C ARG A 152 -15.70 -1.98 -11.43
N LYS A 153 -15.11 -2.38 -10.33
CA LYS A 153 -15.86 -2.70 -9.11
C LYS A 153 -15.17 -2.16 -7.87
N ASP A 154 -16.00 -1.79 -6.92
CA ASP A 154 -15.57 -1.32 -5.62
C ASP A 154 -15.73 -2.43 -4.58
N LYS A 155 -14.86 -2.40 -3.56
CA LYS A 155 -14.89 -3.34 -2.44
C LYS A 155 -14.47 -2.63 -1.16
N ILE A 156 -15.24 -2.83 -0.10
CA ILE A 156 -14.78 -2.57 1.26
C ILE A 156 -14.42 -3.91 1.89
N GLY A 157 -13.29 -3.97 2.56
CA GLY A 157 -12.89 -5.21 3.23
C GLY A 157 -11.72 -5.02 4.18
N LEU A 158 -11.46 -6.06 4.95
CA LEU A 158 -10.38 -6.09 5.93
C LEU A 158 -9.03 -6.09 5.22
N THR A 159 -8.16 -5.17 5.61
CA THR A 159 -6.75 -5.14 5.27
C THR A 159 -5.91 -5.45 6.51
N TYR A 160 -4.79 -6.11 6.32
CA TYR A 160 -3.84 -6.39 7.40
C TYR A 160 -2.45 -6.60 6.84
N GLY A 161 -1.46 -6.45 7.71
CA GLY A 161 -0.06 -6.56 7.32
C GLY A 161 0.88 -6.62 8.50
N ILE A 162 2.13 -6.83 8.19
CA ILE A 162 3.25 -6.76 9.12
C ILE A 162 4.35 -5.91 8.50
N GLY A 163 5.19 -5.33 9.33
CA GLY A 163 6.31 -4.52 8.88
C GLY A 163 7.48 -4.57 9.85
N ALA A 164 8.64 -4.24 9.30
CA ALA A 164 9.84 -3.96 10.06
C ALA A 164 10.36 -2.59 9.68
N ALA A 165 10.76 -1.80 10.66
CA ALA A 165 11.32 -0.49 10.45
C ALA A 165 12.68 -0.35 11.15
N TYR A 166 13.54 0.47 10.57
CA TYR A 166 14.83 0.86 11.13
C TYR A 166 14.91 2.39 11.20
N ALA A 167 15.07 2.90 12.40
CA ALA A 167 15.24 4.34 12.64
C ALA A 167 16.66 4.78 12.20
N LEU A 168 16.72 5.66 11.21
CA LEU A 168 17.98 6.26 10.76
C LEU A 168 18.42 7.38 11.71
N ASN A 169 17.45 8.10 12.24
CA ASN A 169 17.59 9.15 13.26
C ASN A 169 16.24 9.35 13.96
N ASN A 170 16.10 10.40 14.75
CA ASN A 170 14.88 10.67 15.50
C ASN A 170 13.65 10.88 14.61
N ASN A 171 13.81 11.38 13.39
CA ASN A 171 12.70 11.74 12.50
C ASN A 171 12.52 10.76 11.34
N TRP A 172 13.59 10.14 10.81
CA TRP A 172 13.52 9.28 9.63
C TRP A 172 13.62 7.81 9.97
N SER A 173 12.73 7.01 9.36
CA SER A 173 12.77 5.55 9.44
C SER A 173 12.61 4.93 8.04
N LEU A 174 13.32 3.83 7.80
CA LEU A 174 13.12 2.95 6.64
C LEU A 174 12.18 1.81 7.01
N HIS A 175 11.34 1.39 6.07
CA HIS A 175 10.36 0.33 6.29
C HIS A 175 10.43 -0.75 5.23
N LEU A 176 10.28 -1.99 5.66
CA LEU A 176 9.97 -3.14 4.84
C LEU A 176 8.60 -3.68 5.27
N ASP A 177 7.65 -3.70 4.37
CA ASP A 177 6.26 -4.02 4.69
C ASP A 177 5.70 -5.12 3.79
N TRP A 178 4.85 -5.96 4.36
CA TRP A 178 3.91 -6.82 3.68
C TRP A 178 2.50 -6.44 4.08
N ASP A 179 1.65 -6.16 3.08
CA ASP A 179 0.25 -5.81 3.26
C ASP A 179 -0.64 -6.71 2.41
N ARG A 180 -1.76 -7.15 2.95
CA ARG A 180 -2.80 -7.89 2.24
C ARG A 180 -4.05 -7.06 2.13
N VAL A 181 -4.43 -6.75 0.87
CA VAL A 181 -5.52 -5.83 0.55
C VAL A 181 -6.58 -6.57 -0.27
N PRO A 182 -7.87 -6.53 0.12
CA PRO A 182 -8.94 -7.13 -0.68
C PRO A 182 -9.27 -6.25 -1.87
N VAL A 183 -9.39 -6.86 -3.07
CA VAL A 183 -9.73 -6.17 -4.32
C VAL A 183 -10.80 -6.94 -5.06
N LYS A 184 -11.78 -6.23 -5.62
CA LYS A 184 -12.79 -6.79 -6.52
C LYS A 184 -12.61 -6.20 -7.91
N TYR A 185 -12.36 -7.05 -8.90
CA TYR A 185 -12.14 -6.61 -10.28
C TYR A 185 -13.42 -6.61 -11.10
N ASN A 186 -14.30 -7.60 -10.88
CA ASN A 186 -15.61 -7.72 -11.55
C ASN A 186 -16.65 -8.29 -10.60
N SER A 187 -17.87 -8.56 -11.09
CA SER A 187 -18.99 -9.03 -10.25
C SER A 187 -18.74 -10.39 -9.61
N LYS A 188 -17.99 -11.28 -10.26
CA LYS A 188 -17.76 -12.67 -9.84
C LYS A 188 -16.46 -12.84 -9.04
N GLN A 189 -15.44 -11.99 -9.26
CA GLN A 189 -14.12 -12.24 -8.72
C GLN A 189 -13.69 -11.20 -7.69
N THR A 190 -13.54 -11.68 -6.47
CA THR A 190 -12.85 -10.95 -5.40
C THR A 190 -11.54 -11.68 -5.13
N THR A 191 -10.45 -10.94 -5.04
CA THR A 191 -9.14 -11.50 -4.71
C THR A 191 -8.48 -10.71 -3.59
N LYS A 192 -7.44 -11.28 -3.01
CA LYS A 192 -6.54 -10.60 -2.08
C LYS A 192 -5.23 -10.34 -2.81
N VAL A 193 -4.73 -9.13 -2.68
CA VAL A 193 -3.45 -8.71 -3.24
C VAL A 193 -2.44 -8.63 -2.11
N ASP A 194 -1.37 -9.42 -2.22
CA ASP A 194 -0.23 -9.36 -1.34
C ASP A 194 0.80 -8.39 -1.91
N MET A 195 1.11 -7.34 -1.15
CA MET A 195 2.01 -6.27 -1.54
C MET A 195 3.25 -6.29 -0.65
N PHE A 196 4.43 -6.42 -1.25
CA PHE A 196 5.71 -6.21 -0.57
C PHE A 196 6.27 -4.87 -1.00
N SER A 197 6.64 -4.04 -0.04
CA SER A 197 7.10 -2.68 -0.30
C SER A 197 8.23 -2.27 0.62
N LEU A 198 9.10 -1.40 0.09
CA LEU A 198 10.16 -0.71 0.82
C LEU A 198 9.87 0.79 0.77
N GLY A 199 10.05 1.47 1.88
CA GLY A 199 9.73 2.88 1.99
C GLY A 199 10.42 3.60 3.11
N ALA A 200 10.02 4.85 3.29
CA ALA A 200 10.49 5.68 4.41
C ALA A 200 9.31 6.45 5.02
N SER A 201 9.49 6.80 6.29
CA SER A 201 8.59 7.73 6.99
C SER A 201 9.37 8.83 7.69
N TYR A 202 8.67 9.92 7.89
CA TYR A 202 9.13 11.08 8.64
C TYR A 202 8.18 11.35 9.81
N HIS A 203 8.75 11.50 11.00
CA HIS A 203 8.07 11.93 12.22
C HIS A 203 8.30 13.42 12.40
N PHE A 204 7.22 14.16 12.60
CA PHE A 204 7.24 15.65 12.73
C PHE A 204 7.55 16.09 14.14
#